data_54a81ed40c5ea576a0e6b7baec9679c5
#
_entry.id   54a81ed40c5ea576a0e6b7baec9679c5
#
_cell.length_a   1.000
_cell.length_b   1.000
_cell.length_c   1.000
_cell.angle_alpha   90.00
_cell.angle_beta   90.00
_cell.angle_gamma   90.00
#
_symmetry.space_group_name_H-M   'P 1'
#
loop_
_entity.id
_entity.type
_entity.pdbx_description
1 polymer ?
#
loop_
_entity_poly.entity_id
_entity_poly.type
_entity_poly.pdbx_seq_one_letter_code
_entity_poly.pdbx_strand_id
1 'polypeptide(L)'
;MNPEDLKRTPMKNLDPEGRIHNFEEVDCGYTKEEAIKEASRCLHCKNPQCMKGCPVGHRIPEWIELIKEDKIDEAYKIIDEVSLLPAICGRVCPQEQQCEKLCVRGVKGEAIAIGALERYVADHAKKVPVKAKSLNGKKIAVVGSGPAGLTCAVDLARLGYDVTIYEALHRPGGVLAWGIPEFRLPNRIVDDEIELVKSLGIKIVFDTIVGKTIMLEELQKNYHAIFIASGANVPKFMGIPGEDGLGVMSANELLIRVNLMDGMLDNSRTPIKVPKIAYVIGGGNVAMDAARTIRRFGAEVHVMYRRSHDELPALGKESRETEEEGIIFDYLTTPIEILKDEATGKVIGMKCVKYQLGEKGEDGRATITEIPNSEYTVTCDQVIYAISSKANNIATKDTDILHMKNGLIFTNDYQTTVDNIYAGGDNITGPMTVIKAMEAGRKSAKLIDSQLK
;
A
#
# COMPACT_ATOMS: atom_id res chain seq x y z
N MET A 1 -1.00 -14.92 -35.68
CA MET A 1 -1.41 -14.45 -34.35
C MET A 1 -2.62 -13.57 -34.57
N ASN A 2 -3.77 -13.94 -34.03
CA ASN A 2 -4.99 -13.16 -34.19
C ASN A 2 -4.77 -11.76 -33.56
N PRO A 3 -5.16 -10.63 -34.20
CA PRO A 3 -5.06 -9.29 -33.60
C PRO A 3 -5.76 -9.18 -32.24
N GLU A 4 -6.80 -9.94 -32.00
CA GLU A 4 -7.49 -10.01 -30.71
C GLU A 4 -6.62 -10.60 -29.59
N ASP A 5 -5.71 -11.53 -29.92
CA ASP A 5 -4.77 -12.11 -28.96
C ASP A 5 -3.72 -11.10 -28.47
N LEU A 6 -3.56 -9.99 -29.18
CA LEU A 6 -2.60 -8.93 -28.81
C LEU A 6 -3.14 -7.97 -27.75
N LYS A 7 -4.45 -7.87 -27.59
CA LYS A 7 -5.09 -7.02 -26.60
C LYS A 7 -5.47 -7.82 -25.36
N ARG A 8 -5.36 -7.19 -24.18
CA ARG A 8 -5.86 -7.79 -22.94
C ARG A 8 -7.38 -7.75 -22.89
N THR A 9 -7.96 -8.67 -22.17
CA THR A 9 -9.38 -8.61 -21.83
C THR A 9 -9.60 -7.39 -20.95
N PRO A 10 -10.47 -6.43 -21.35
CA PRO A 10 -10.69 -5.24 -20.54
C PRO A 10 -11.42 -5.62 -19.24
N MET A 11 -10.99 -5.07 -18.12
CA MET A 11 -11.75 -5.15 -16.87
C MET A 11 -12.80 -4.04 -16.87
N LYS A 12 -14.04 -4.39 -16.52
CA LYS A 12 -15.11 -3.41 -16.36
C LYS A 12 -14.86 -2.58 -15.08
N ASN A 13 -15.01 -1.26 -15.21
CA ASN A 13 -14.96 -0.32 -14.10
C ASN A 13 -16.32 0.36 -13.93
N LEU A 14 -16.59 0.85 -12.72
CA LEU A 14 -17.72 1.75 -12.50
C LEU A 14 -17.54 3.04 -13.31
N ASP A 15 -18.66 3.57 -13.79
CA ASP A 15 -18.69 4.82 -14.56
C ASP A 15 -18.07 5.98 -13.76
N PRO A 16 -17.16 6.78 -14.36
CA PRO A 16 -16.48 7.86 -13.66
C PRO A 16 -17.39 8.89 -13.01
N GLU A 17 -18.48 9.29 -13.67
CA GLU A 17 -19.42 10.27 -13.13
C GLU A 17 -20.23 9.68 -11.94
N GLY A 18 -20.58 8.40 -12.02
CA GLY A 18 -21.33 7.71 -10.96
C GLY A 18 -20.46 7.39 -9.74
N ARG A 19 -19.22 6.93 -9.96
CA ARG A 19 -18.35 6.45 -8.88
C ARG A 19 -17.82 7.54 -7.94
N ILE A 20 -17.83 8.81 -8.36
CA ILE A 20 -17.44 9.94 -7.48
C ILE A 20 -18.47 10.25 -6.39
N HIS A 21 -19.63 9.61 -6.40
CA HIS A 21 -20.71 9.82 -5.42
C HIS A 21 -20.86 8.66 -4.42
N ASN A 22 -19.97 7.67 -4.48
CA ASN A 22 -20.00 6.51 -3.58
C ASN A 22 -18.57 6.00 -3.30
N PHE A 23 -18.46 5.03 -2.39
CA PHE A 23 -17.19 4.39 -2.03
C PHE A 23 -17.15 2.92 -2.49
N GLU A 24 -18.00 2.51 -3.42
CA GLU A 24 -18.00 1.16 -3.98
C GLU A 24 -16.69 0.87 -4.74
N GLU A 25 -16.29 -0.40 -4.77
CA GLU A 25 -15.09 -0.83 -5.46
C GLU A 25 -15.17 -0.48 -6.95
N VAL A 26 -14.22 0.29 -7.45
CA VAL A 26 -14.22 0.82 -8.83
C VAL A 26 -14.04 -0.29 -9.85
N ASP A 27 -13.12 -1.22 -9.62
CA ASP A 27 -12.90 -2.37 -10.49
C ASP A 27 -13.94 -3.45 -10.23
N CYS A 28 -14.66 -3.88 -11.26
CA CYS A 28 -15.68 -4.92 -11.11
C CYS A 28 -15.12 -6.36 -11.10
N GLY A 29 -13.82 -6.55 -11.41
CA GLY A 29 -13.23 -7.88 -11.59
C GLY A 29 -13.59 -8.52 -12.94
N TYR A 30 -13.13 -9.76 -13.16
CA TYR A 30 -13.45 -10.56 -14.32
C TYR A 30 -14.61 -11.52 -14.03
N THR A 31 -15.47 -11.76 -15.03
CA THR A 31 -16.32 -12.95 -15.08
C THR A 31 -15.47 -14.19 -15.36
N LYS A 32 -16.06 -15.37 -15.21
CA LYS A 32 -15.40 -16.64 -15.53
C LYS A 32 -14.90 -16.68 -16.98
N GLU A 33 -15.74 -16.27 -17.92
CA GLU A 33 -15.44 -16.25 -19.34
C GLU A 33 -14.30 -15.29 -19.67
N GLU A 34 -14.32 -14.10 -19.07
CA GLU A 34 -13.25 -13.10 -19.22
C GLU A 34 -11.93 -13.60 -18.64
N ALA A 35 -11.95 -14.24 -17.47
CA ALA A 35 -10.76 -14.81 -16.85
C ALA A 35 -10.15 -15.95 -17.70
N ILE A 36 -10.97 -16.87 -18.21
CA ILE A 36 -10.50 -17.95 -19.10
C ILE A 36 -9.96 -17.38 -20.40
N LYS A 37 -10.64 -16.38 -20.99
CA LYS A 37 -10.18 -15.70 -22.21
C LYS A 37 -8.80 -15.05 -21.98
N GLU A 38 -8.64 -14.30 -20.90
CA GLU A 38 -7.36 -13.65 -20.58
C GLU A 38 -6.26 -14.67 -20.25
N ALA A 39 -6.57 -15.70 -19.47
CA ALA A 39 -5.63 -16.77 -19.14
C ALA A 39 -5.13 -17.50 -20.38
N SER A 40 -6.01 -17.68 -21.40
CA SER A 40 -5.67 -18.33 -22.69
C SER A 40 -4.65 -17.55 -23.51
N ARG A 41 -4.44 -16.28 -23.25
CA ARG A 41 -3.39 -15.48 -23.89
C ARG A 41 -1.98 -15.79 -23.36
N CYS A 42 -1.85 -16.48 -22.21
CA CYS A 42 -0.57 -16.81 -21.62
C CYS A 42 0.22 -17.80 -22.51
N LEU A 43 1.52 -17.49 -22.75
CA LEU A 43 2.37 -18.28 -23.65
C LEU A 43 3.06 -19.45 -22.94
N HIS A 44 2.89 -19.64 -21.65
CA HIS A 44 3.61 -20.67 -20.87
C HIS A 44 5.12 -20.69 -21.15
N CYS A 45 5.78 -19.54 -21.02
CA CYS A 45 7.19 -19.36 -21.37
C CYS A 45 8.08 -20.33 -20.60
N LYS A 46 9.06 -20.97 -21.26
CA LYS A 46 10.06 -21.82 -20.60
C LYS A 46 10.90 -21.07 -19.55
N ASN A 47 11.12 -19.76 -19.75
CA ASN A 47 11.79 -18.86 -18.80
C ASN A 47 10.89 -17.65 -18.54
N PRO A 48 9.89 -17.78 -17.65
CA PRO A 48 8.85 -16.79 -17.45
C PRO A 48 9.40 -15.54 -16.72
N GLN A 49 9.61 -14.46 -17.47
CA GLN A 49 10.16 -13.21 -16.92
C GLN A 49 9.20 -12.55 -15.91
N CYS A 50 7.89 -12.77 -16.07
CA CYS A 50 6.87 -12.28 -15.12
C CYS A 50 7.13 -12.74 -13.68
N MET A 51 7.64 -13.96 -13.47
CA MET A 51 8.01 -14.47 -12.14
C MET A 51 9.13 -13.66 -11.50
N LYS A 52 10.11 -13.18 -12.29
CA LYS A 52 11.20 -12.33 -11.79
C LYS A 52 10.73 -10.94 -11.41
N GLY A 53 9.61 -10.50 -12.01
CA GLY A 53 8.98 -9.22 -11.66
C GLY A 53 8.17 -9.26 -10.37
N CYS A 54 7.86 -10.46 -9.85
CA CYS A 54 7.13 -10.61 -8.59
C CYS A 54 8.10 -10.72 -7.40
N PRO A 55 8.05 -9.80 -6.41
CA PRO A 55 8.95 -9.84 -5.26
C PRO A 55 8.90 -11.15 -4.46
N VAL A 56 7.74 -11.79 -4.37
CA VAL A 56 7.59 -13.08 -3.65
C VAL A 56 7.80 -14.30 -4.55
N GLY A 57 8.05 -14.11 -5.84
CA GLY A 57 8.40 -15.20 -6.76
C GLY A 57 7.22 -16.11 -7.12
N HIS A 58 6.04 -15.54 -7.39
CA HIS A 58 4.86 -16.29 -7.84
C HIS A 58 5.13 -17.18 -9.04
N ARG A 59 4.64 -18.43 -9.02
CA ARG A 59 4.65 -19.36 -10.15
C ARG A 59 3.54 -19.05 -11.15
N ILE A 60 3.59 -17.83 -11.73
CA ILE A 60 2.52 -17.21 -12.49
C ILE A 60 1.98 -18.09 -13.63
N PRO A 61 2.80 -18.69 -14.52
CA PRO A 61 2.26 -19.52 -15.60
C PRO A 61 1.48 -20.75 -15.10
N GLU A 62 1.88 -21.33 -13.96
CA GLU A 62 1.29 -22.56 -13.45
C GLU A 62 -0.17 -22.32 -13.00
N TRP A 63 -0.41 -21.31 -12.16
CA TRP A 63 -1.78 -21.05 -11.71
C TRP A 63 -2.66 -20.41 -12.81
N ILE A 64 -2.07 -19.70 -13.80
CA ILE A 64 -2.83 -19.23 -14.96
C ILE A 64 -3.33 -20.40 -15.81
N GLU A 65 -2.55 -21.48 -15.96
CA GLU A 65 -3.00 -22.65 -16.70
C GLU A 65 -4.21 -23.29 -16.04
N LEU A 66 -4.24 -23.38 -14.72
CA LEU A 66 -5.36 -23.93 -13.97
C LEU A 66 -6.65 -23.11 -14.12
N ILE A 67 -6.55 -21.79 -14.35
CA ILE A 67 -7.72 -20.96 -14.67
C ILE A 67 -8.34 -21.41 -16.01
N LYS A 68 -7.53 -21.70 -17.02
CA LYS A 68 -8.02 -22.20 -18.33
C LYS A 68 -8.74 -23.54 -18.20
N GLU A 69 -8.32 -24.35 -17.25
CA GLU A 69 -8.91 -25.66 -16.97
C GLU A 69 -10.09 -25.59 -15.98
N ASP A 70 -10.51 -24.39 -15.56
CA ASP A 70 -11.55 -24.14 -14.54
C ASP A 70 -11.21 -24.76 -13.15
N LYS A 71 -9.93 -24.91 -12.84
CA LYS A 71 -9.42 -25.49 -11.58
C LYS A 71 -8.99 -24.39 -10.60
N ILE A 72 -9.93 -23.52 -10.24
CA ILE A 72 -9.64 -22.29 -9.48
C ILE A 72 -9.12 -22.59 -8.08
N ASP A 73 -9.67 -23.61 -7.40
CA ASP A 73 -9.23 -24.00 -6.06
C ASP A 73 -7.77 -24.53 -6.05
N GLU A 74 -7.36 -25.17 -7.16
CA GLU A 74 -5.97 -25.61 -7.34
C GLU A 74 -5.04 -24.43 -7.65
N ALA A 75 -5.50 -23.48 -8.48
CA ALA A 75 -4.78 -22.24 -8.74
C ALA A 75 -4.53 -21.45 -7.46
N TYR A 76 -5.53 -21.33 -6.59
CA TYR A 76 -5.42 -20.67 -5.30
C TYR A 76 -4.35 -21.34 -4.40
N LYS A 77 -4.28 -22.66 -4.34
CA LYS A 77 -3.26 -23.38 -3.56
C LYS A 77 -1.84 -23.02 -4.00
N ILE A 78 -1.61 -22.93 -5.33
CA ILE A 78 -0.29 -22.51 -5.85
C ILE A 78 0.02 -21.08 -5.46
N ILE A 79 -0.97 -20.18 -5.48
CA ILE A 79 -0.81 -18.78 -5.08
C ILE A 79 -0.50 -18.71 -3.57
N ASP A 80 -1.25 -19.40 -2.70
CA ASP A 80 -1.12 -19.36 -1.24
C ASP A 80 0.24 -19.89 -0.72
N GLU A 81 0.95 -20.72 -1.48
CA GLU A 81 2.30 -21.15 -1.13
C GLU A 81 3.28 -19.98 -0.99
N VAL A 82 3.09 -18.90 -1.76
CA VAL A 82 4.02 -17.77 -1.84
C VAL A 82 3.38 -16.39 -1.59
N SER A 83 2.06 -16.27 -1.67
CA SER A 83 1.33 -15.01 -1.40
C SER A 83 0.23 -15.26 -0.39
N LEU A 84 0.38 -14.66 0.78
CA LEU A 84 -0.63 -14.73 1.84
C LEU A 84 -1.89 -13.91 1.50
N LEU A 85 -1.75 -12.82 0.75
CA LEU A 85 -2.78 -11.80 0.55
C LEU A 85 -3.15 -11.64 -0.95
N PRO A 86 -3.52 -12.71 -1.66
CA PRO A 86 -3.73 -12.63 -3.11
C PRO A 86 -4.92 -11.75 -3.49
N ALA A 87 -5.99 -11.73 -2.71
CA ALA A 87 -7.13 -10.86 -2.95
C ALA A 87 -6.75 -9.36 -2.87
N ILE A 88 -5.80 -9.03 -2.01
CA ILE A 88 -5.25 -7.69 -1.85
C ILE A 88 -4.24 -7.40 -2.96
N CYS A 89 -3.28 -8.31 -3.21
CA CYS A 89 -2.26 -8.11 -4.24
C CYS A 89 -2.87 -7.95 -5.65
N GLY A 90 -3.88 -8.73 -5.99
CA GLY A 90 -4.60 -8.61 -7.26
C GLY A 90 -5.25 -7.23 -7.47
N ARG A 91 -5.57 -6.51 -6.37
CA ARG A 91 -6.18 -5.18 -6.39
C ARG A 91 -5.17 -4.03 -6.36
N VAL A 92 -4.11 -4.13 -5.53
CA VAL A 92 -3.29 -2.96 -5.17
C VAL A 92 -1.82 -3.05 -5.57
N CYS A 93 -1.33 -4.17 -6.07
CA CYS A 93 0.02 -4.23 -6.63
C CYS A 93 0.11 -3.34 -7.88
N PRO A 94 1.21 -2.60 -8.08
CA PRO A 94 1.48 -1.91 -9.35
C PRO A 94 2.02 -2.91 -10.38
N GLN A 95 1.16 -3.81 -10.86
CA GLN A 95 1.55 -4.93 -11.72
C GLN A 95 2.22 -4.47 -13.01
N GLU A 96 1.80 -3.32 -13.55
CA GLU A 96 2.38 -2.66 -14.72
C GLU A 96 3.84 -2.22 -14.51
N GLN A 97 4.30 -2.15 -13.26
CA GLN A 97 5.70 -1.88 -12.91
C GLN A 97 6.45 -3.13 -12.43
N GLN A 98 5.77 -4.24 -12.26
CA GLN A 98 6.27 -5.50 -11.68
C GLN A 98 6.12 -6.68 -12.64
N CYS A 99 5.25 -7.63 -12.33
CA CYS A 99 5.09 -8.88 -13.10
C CYS A 99 4.60 -8.63 -14.54
N GLU A 100 3.65 -7.75 -14.75
CA GLU A 100 3.10 -7.44 -16.09
C GLU A 100 4.12 -6.70 -16.96
N LYS A 101 4.95 -5.81 -16.37
CA LYS A 101 6.04 -5.12 -17.09
C LYS A 101 6.99 -6.08 -17.79
N LEU A 102 7.23 -7.23 -17.17
CA LEU A 102 8.16 -8.24 -17.68
C LEU A 102 7.46 -9.35 -18.48
N CYS A 103 6.15 -9.23 -18.73
CA CYS A 103 5.43 -10.20 -19.54
C CYS A 103 5.83 -10.10 -21.01
N VAL A 104 6.24 -11.25 -21.60
CA VAL A 104 6.69 -11.33 -23.00
C VAL A 104 5.59 -10.90 -24.00
N ARG A 105 4.31 -11.07 -23.63
CA ARG A 105 3.19 -10.57 -24.46
C ARG A 105 3.26 -9.06 -24.67
N GLY A 106 3.75 -8.32 -23.67
CA GLY A 106 3.91 -6.86 -23.74
C GLY A 106 4.91 -6.35 -24.79
N VAL A 107 5.73 -7.24 -25.39
CA VAL A 107 6.70 -6.85 -26.42
C VAL A 107 6.02 -6.56 -27.78
N LYS A 108 4.94 -7.28 -28.11
CA LYS A 108 4.22 -7.14 -29.40
C LYS A 108 2.75 -6.77 -29.26
N GLY A 109 2.28 -6.59 -28.05
CA GLY A 109 0.90 -6.28 -27.73
C GLY A 109 0.79 -5.85 -26.28
N GLU A 110 -0.30 -6.21 -25.60
CA GLU A 110 -0.51 -5.93 -24.19
C GLU A 110 -0.14 -7.14 -23.34
N ALA A 111 0.53 -6.87 -22.21
CA ALA A 111 0.85 -7.88 -21.20
C ALA A 111 -0.40 -8.64 -20.74
N ILE A 112 -0.23 -9.85 -20.24
CA ILE A 112 -1.30 -10.57 -19.54
C ILE A 112 -1.72 -9.75 -18.32
N ALA A 113 -3.03 -9.62 -18.08
CA ALA A 113 -3.59 -8.96 -16.90
C ALA A 113 -3.44 -9.87 -15.66
N ILE A 114 -2.21 -10.03 -15.20
CA ILE A 114 -1.85 -10.98 -14.14
C ILE A 114 -2.56 -10.63 -12.83
N GLY A 115 -2.60 -9.34 -12.47
CA GLY A 115 -3.29 -8.90 -11.27
C GLY A 115 -4.78 -9.15 -11.31
N ALA A 116 -5.43 -8.94 -12.45
CA ALA A 116 -6.85 -9.23 -12.61
C ALA A 116 -7.17 -10.73 -12.50
N LEU A 117 -6.27 -11.58 -13.02
CA LEU A 117 -6.40 -13.04 -12.89
C LEU A 117 -6.13 -13.50 -11.45
N GLU A 118 -5.13 -12.94 -10.77
CA GLU A 118 -4.85 -13.21 -9.35
C GLU A 118 -6.07 -12.86 -8.48
N ARG A 119 -6.65 -11.66 -8.71
CA ARG A 119 -7.89 -11.23 -8.07
C ARG A 119 -9.02 -12.20 -8.33
N TYR A 120 -9.25 -12.60 -9.60
CA TYR A 120 -10.31 -13.53 -9.97
C TYR A 120 -10.18 -14.84 -9.19
N VAL A 121 -9.00 -15.44 -9.12
CA VAL A 121 -8.75 -16.65 -8.34
C VAL A 121 -9.05 -16.42 -6.87
N ALA A 122 -8.54 -15.34 -6.29
CA ALA A 122 -8.70 -15.05 -4.87
C ALA A 122 -10.17 -14.77 -4.45
N ASP A 123 -10.96 -14.18 -5.36
CA ASP A 123 -12.36 -13.86 -5.09
C ASP A 123 -13.30 -15.06 -5.24
N HIS A 124 -12.94 -16.08 -6.05
CA HIS A 124 -13.84 -17.19 -6.38
C HIS A 124 -13.42 -18.55 -5.84
N ALA A 125 -12.15 -18.72 -5.43
CA ALA A 125 -11.69 -20.00 -4.89
C ALA A 125 -12.18 -20.25 -3.46
N LYS A 126 -12.34 -21.53 -3.12
CA LYS A 126 -12.54 -21.95 -1.73
C LYS A 126 -11.25 -21.79 -0.96
N LYS A 127 -11.20 -20.80 -0.08
CA LYS A 127 -10.05 -20.52 0.77
C LYS A 127 -10.02 -21.52 1.93
N VAL A 128 -9.14 -22.50 1.85
CA VAL A 128 -8.92 -23.46 2.92
C VAL A 128 -7.57 -23.15 3.58
N PRO A 129 -7.55 -22.74 4.86
CA PRO A 129 -6.30 -22.44 5.55
C PRO A 129 -5.35 -23.64 5.52
N VAL A 130 -4.09 -23.42 5.20
CA VAL A 130 -3.06 -24.44 5.32
C VAL A 130 -2.92 -24.79 6.80
N LYS A 131 -3.16 -26.06 7.15
CA LYS A 131 -3.09 -26.51 8.54
C LYS A 131 -1.70 -26.25 9.12
N ALA A 132 -1.64 -25.52 10.24
CA ALA A 132 -0.40 -25.30 10.97
C ALA A 132 0.16 -26.63 11.52
N LYS A 133 1.48 -26.73 11.63
CA LYS A 133 2.13 -27.84 12.34
C LYS A 133 1.79 -27.78 13.84
N SER A 134 2.00 -28.89 14.55
CA SER A 134 1.92 -28.89 16.01
C SER A 134 2.92 -27.89 16.60
N LEU A 135 2.54 -27.24 17.72
CA LEU A 135 3.40 -26.26 18.38
C LEU A 135 4.75 -26.86 18.77
N ASN A 136 5.82 -26.10 18.49
CA ASN A 136 7.20 -26.48 18.79
C ASN A 136 7.71 -25.92 20.14
N GLY A 137 6.84 -25.28 20.92
CA GLY A 137 7.14 -24.72 22.23
C GLY A 137 7.81 -23.33 22.20
N LYS A 138 8.11 -22.77 21.01
CA LYS A 138 8.75 -21.46 20.88
C LYS A 138 7.71 -20.39 20.55
N LYS A 139 7.85 -19.23 21.22
CA LYS A 139 6.94 -18.08 21.13
C LYS A 139 7.58 -16.94 20.34
N ILE A 140 6.82 -16.32 19.44
CA ILE A 140 7.26 -15.18 18.64
C ILE A 140 6.32 -14.00 18.86
N ALA A 141 6.88 -12.82 19.09
CA ALA A 141 6.14 -11.56 19.07
C ALA A 141 6.33 -10.87 17.71
N VAL A 142 5.25 -10.36 17.15
CA VAL A 142 5.24 -9.54 15.94
C VAL A 142 4.67 -8.17 16.31
N VAL A 143 5.39 -7.09 15.99
CA VAL A 143 5.00 -5.72 16.30
C VAL A 143 4.45 -5.07 15.03
N GLY A 144 3.13 -4.95 14.96
CA GLY A 144 2.38 -4.43 13.82
C GLY A 144 1.75 -5.51 12.96
N SER A 145 0.49 -5.30 12.58
CA SER A 145 -0.34 -6.20 11.77
C SER A 145 -0.44 -5.78 10.31
N GLY A 146 0.49 -4.97 9.80
CA GLY A 146 0.60 -4.66 8.38
C GLY A 146 1.06 -5.87 7.55
N PRO A 147 1.17 -5.74 6.22
CA PRO A 147 1.51 -6.85 5.32
C PRO A 147 2.78 -7.62 5.70
N ALA A 148 3.82 -6.93 6.16
CA ALA A 148 5.06 -7.58 6.61
C ALA A 148 4.83 -8.43 7.87
N GLY A 149 4.14 -7.85 8.87
CA GLY A 149 3.84 -8.54 10.13
C GLY A 149 2.94 -9.74 9.93
N LEU A 150 1.85 -9.59 9.17
CA LEU A 150 0.93 -10.68 8.84
C LEU A 150 1.65 -11.83 8.13
N THR A 151 2.48 -11.52 7.12
CA THR A 151 3.20 -12.56 6.37
C THR A 151 4.21 -13.30 7.23
N CYS A 152 4.99 -12.58 8.05
CA CYS A 152 5.93 -13.19 8.97
C CYS A 152 5.21 -14.10 10.00
N ALA A 153 4.12 -13.61 10.58
CA ALA A 153 3.32 -14.34 11.55
C ALA A 153 2.76 -15.64 10.98
N VAL A 154 2.19 -15.60 9.77
CA VAL A 154 1.63 -16.79 9.12
C VAL A 154 2.70 -17.81 8.74
N ASP A 155 3.81 -17.36 8.13
CA ASP A 155 4.89 -18.28 7.77
C ASP A 155 5.46 -19.00 9.02
N LEU A 156 5.60 -18.29 10.14
CA LEU A 156 6.06 -18.88 11.42
C LEU A 156 4.99 -19.78 12.07
N ALA A 157 3.72 -19.39 12.06
CA ALA A 157 2.64 -20.22 12.59
C ALA A 157 2.51 -21.54 11.81
N ARG A 158 2.65 -21.51 10.48
CA ARG A 158 2.70 -22.71 9.62
C ARG A 158 3.85 -23.64 9.98
N LEU A 159 4.95 -23.11 10.54
CA LEU A 159 6.10 -23.89 11.02
C LEU A 159 5.93 -24.41 12.45
N GLY A 160 4.86 -24.04 13.16
CA GLY A 160 4.53 -24.50 14.50
C GLY A 160 4.97 -23.57 15.63
N TYR A 161 5.30 -22.31 15.34
CA TYR A 161 5.57 -21.31 16.38
C TYR A 161 4.25 -20.79 16.99
N ASP A 162 4.24 -20.48 18.29
CA ASP A 162 3.15 -19.75 18.97
C ASP A 162 3.34 -18.26 18.73
N VAL A 163 2.54 -17.68 17.84
CA VAL A 163 2.73 -16.28 17.37
C VAL A 163 1.68 -15.36 17.96
N THR A 164 2.15 -14.24 18.51
CA THR A 164 1.30 -13.13 18.96
C THR A 164 1.66 -11.85 18.20
N ILE A 165 0.68 -11.22 17.56
CA ILE A 165 0.82 -9.91 16.94
C ILE A 165 0.33 -8.85 17.91
N TYR A 166 1.12 -7.80 18.13
CA TYR A 166 0.76 -6.61 18.89
C TYR A 166 0.44 -5.47 17.90
N GLU A 167 -0.80 -5.03 17.90
CA GLU A 167 -1.30 -3.99 17.00
C GLU A 167 -1.66 -2.73 17.79
N ALA A 168 -1.17 -1.59 17.35
CA ALA A 168 -1.40 -0.30 17.99
C ALA A 168 -2.84 0.21 17.85
N LEU A 169 -3.50 -0.17 16.76
CA LEU A 169 -4.86 0.25 16.42
C LEU A 169 -5.89 -0.78 16.86
N HIS A 170 -7.15 -0.39 16.85
CA HIS A 170 -8.30 -1.26 17.18
C HIS A 170 -8.66 -2.24 16.04
N ARG A 171 -8.06 -2.07 14.85
CA ARG A 171 -8.28 -2.91 13.66
C ARG A 171 -6.96 -3.35 13.05
N PRO A 172 -6.83 -4.63 12.65
CA PRO A 172 -5.62 -5.15 12.03
C PRO A 172 -5.55 -4.81 10.54
N GLY A 173 -4.38 -5.00 9.94
CA GLY A 173 -4.14 -4.78 8.51
C GLY A 173 -3.19 -3.64 8.22
N GLY A 174 -2.92 -2.76 9.20
CA GLY A 174 -2.04 -1.60 8.99
C GLY A 174 -2.57 -0.72 7.85
N VAL A 175 -1.69 -0.33 6.91
CA VAL A 175 -2.05 0.52 5.76
C VAL A 175 -3.16 -0.07 4.88
N LEU A 176 -3.37 -1.38 4.88
CA LEU A 176 -4.48 -2.02 4.14
C LEU A 176 -5.83 -1.57 4.65
N ALA A 177 -5.96 -1.40 5.98
CA ALA A 177 -7.21 -1.04 6.63
C ALA A 177 -7.40 0.48 6.77
N TRP A 178 -6.31 1.24 7.04
CA TRP A 178 -6.45 2.68 7.28
C TRP A 178 -6.05 3.55 6.09
N GLY A 179 -5.16 3.07 5.20
CA GLY A 179 -4.50 3.90 4.19
C GLY A 179 -5.02 3.72 2.78
N ILE A 180 -5.54 2.54 2.43
CA ILE A 180 -6.08 2.27 1.09
C ILE A 180 -7.59 2.45 1.12
N PRO A 181 -8.17 3.33 0.27
CA PRO A 181 -9.60 3.61 0.30
C PRO A 181 -10.48 2.41 -0.09
N GLU A 182 -11.70 2.37 0.47
CA GLU A 182 -12.73 1.34 0.22
C GLU A 182 -12.97 1.11 -1.28
N PHE A 183 -12.97 2.16 -2.10
CA PHE A 183 -13.19 2.05 -3.54
C PHE A 183 -12.02 1.41 -4.32
N ARG A 184 -10.85 1.18 -3.69
CA ARG A 184 -9.71 0.42 -4.24
C ARG A 184 -9.52 -0.93 -3.58
N LEU A 185 -9.69 -0.98 -2.27
CA LEU A 185 -9.56 -2.18 -1.45
C LEU A 185 -10.67 -2.21 -0.41
N PRO A 186 -11.79 -2.89 -0.70
CA PRO A 186 -12.87 -3.01 0.25
C PRO A 186 -12.41 -3.59 1.58
N ASN A 187 -12.81 -2.98 2.67
CA ASN A 187 -12.47 -3.40 4.03
C ASN A 187 -12.84 -4.85 4.32
N ARG A 188 -13.98 -5.34 3.76
CA ARG A 188 -14.39 -6.74 3.87
C ARG A 188 -13.33 -7.73 3.35
N ILE A 189 -12.59 -7.34 2.29
CA ILE A 189 -11.51 -8.19 1.74
C ILE A 189 -10.35 -8.28 2.73
N VAL A 190 -10.01 -7.17 3.40
CA VAL A 190 -8.98 -7.18 4.46
C VAL A 190 -9.44 -8.02 5.65
N ASP A 191 -10.70 -7.89 6.06
CA ASP A 191 -11.27 -8.65 7.18
C ASP A 191 -11.28 -10.16 6.88
N ASP A 192 -11.67 -10.56 5.67
CA ASP A 192 -11.65 -11.97 5.24
C ASP A 192 -10.23 -12.56 5.29
N GLU A 193 -9.22 -11.83 4.84
CA GLU A 193 -7.82 -12.28 4.94
C GLU A 193 -7.34 -12.35 6.41
N ILE A 194 -7.75 -11.43 7.26
CA ILE A 194 -7.43 -11.46 8.70
C ILE A 194 -8.08 -12.66 9.39
N GLU A 195 -9.31 -13.03 9.05
CA GLU A 195 -9.95 -14.23 9.61
C GLU A 195 -9.19 -15.52 9.21
N LEU A 196 -8.65 -15.59 7.99
CA LEU A 196 -7.75 -16.69 7.61
C LEU A 196 -6.48 -16.72 8.47
N VAL A 197 -5.87 -15.56 8.77
CA VAL A 197 -4.71 -15.45 9.66
C VAL A 197 -5.05 -15.94 11.07
N LYS A 198 -6.17 -15.51 11.64
CA LYS A 198 -6.63 -15.95 12.98
C LYS A 198 -6.91 -17.45 13.04
N SER A 199 -7.42 -18.05 11.95
CA SER A 199 -7.72 -19.48 11.87
C SER A 199 -6.49 -20.38 12.05
N LEU A 200 -5.27 -19.84 11.89
CA LEU A 200 -4.01 -20.53 12.16
C LEU A 200 -3.60 -20.52 13.65
N GLY A 201 -4.44 -19.98 14.53
CA GLY A 201 -4.16 -19.87 15.97
C GLY A 201 -3.31 -18.64 16.35
N ILE A 202 -3.05 -17.73 15.41
CA ILE A 202 -2.32 -16.48 15.67
C ILE A 202 -3.19 -15.57 16.53
N LYS A 203 -2.61 -15.09 17.66
CA LYS A 203 -3.26 -14.12 18.55
C LYS A 203 -2.95 -12.71 18.08
N ILE A 204 -3.97 -11.83 18.04
CA ILE A 204 -3.78 -10.40 17.78
C ILE A 204 -4.25 -9.63 19.01
N VAL A 205 -3.35 -8.84 19.58
CA VAL A 205 -3.60 -7.99 20.75
C VAL A 205 -3.69 -6.55 20.25
N PHE A 206 -4.89 -6.01 20.27
CA PHE A 206 -5.19 -4.65 19.79
C PHE A 206 -4.89 -3.59 20.85
N ASP A 207 -4.96 -2.31 20.44
CA ASP A 207 -4.79 -1.13 21.29
C ASP A 207 -3.50 -1.19 22.11
N THR A 208 -2.47 -1.84 21.55
CA THR A 208 -1.20 -2.11 22.21
C THR A 208 -0.03 -1.49 21.48
N ILE A 209 0.47 -0.39 21.98
CA ILE A 209 1.59 0.37 21.41
C ILE A 209 2.89 -0.14 22.07
N VAL A 210 3.66 -0.97 21.36
CA VAL A 210 5.00 -1.39 21.82
C VAL A 210 5.92 -0.17 21.92
N GLY A 211 6.61 -0.03 23.05
CA GLY A 211 7.37 1.15 23.43
C GLY A 211 6.55 2.21 24.17
N LYS A 212 5.26 1.91 24.51
CA LYS A 212 4.39 2.76 25.34
C LYS A 212 3.52 1.95 26.31
N THR A 213 2.57 1.14 25.82
CA THR A 213 1.67 0.32 26.66
C THR A 213 2.34 -0.98 27.10
N ILE A 214 3.26 -1.48 26.33
CA ILE A 214 4.16 -2.58 26.66
C ILE A 214 5.56 -2.24 26.15
N MET A 215 6.58 -2.50 26.94
CA MET A 215 7.95 -2.17 26.55
C MET A 215 8.58 -3.34 25.75
N LEU A 216 9.55 -3.01 24.88
CA LEU A 216 10.23 -4.01 24.04
C LEU A 216 10.98 -5.05 24.92
N GLU A 217 11.55 -4.62 26.03
CA GLU A 217 12.25 -5.45 27.01
C GLU A 217 11.31 -6.47 27.69
N GLU A 218 10.03 -6.14 27.84
CA GLU A 218 9.03 -7.08 28.36
C GLU A 218 8.76 -8.19 27.34
N LEU A 219 8.71 -7.84 26.05
CA LEU A 219 8.58 -8.83 24.98
C LEU A 219 9.83 -9.72 24.91
N GLN A 220 11.04 -9.17 25.05
CA GLN A 220 12.28 -9.95 25.05
C GLN A 220 12.34 -11.00 26.17
N LYS A 221 11.72 -10.75 27.32
CA LYS A 221 11.65 -11.71 28.44
C LYS A 221 10.69 -12.86 28.18
N ASN A 222 9.66 -12.65 27.36
CA ASN A 222 8.53 -13.56 27.19
C ASN A 222 8.53 -14.31 25.86
N TYR A 223 9.30 -13.85 24.87
CA TYR A 223 9.35 -14.38 23.51
C TYR A 223 10.77 -14.79 23.10
N HIS A 224 10.87 -15.81 22.27
CA HIS A 224 12.15 -16.31 21.77
C HIS A 224 12.72 -15.44 20.64
N ALA A 225 11.85 -14.77 19.91
CA ALA A 225 12.22 -13.76 18.92
C ALA A 225 11.12 -12.71 18.78
N ILE A 226 11.50 -11.50 18.30
CA ILE A 226 10.60 -10.39 18.05
C ILE A 226 10.82 -9.93 16.62
N PHE A 227 9.73 -9.77 15.85
CA PHE A 227 9.76 -9.16 14.53
C PHE A 227 9.08 -7.79 14.56
N ILE A 228 9.82 -6.73 14.24
CA ILE A 228 9.32 -5.34 14.21
C ILE A 228 8.89 -4.99 12.80
N ALA A 229 7.59 -4.74 12.61
CA ALA A 229 6.92 -4.40 11.35
C ALA A 229 6.00 -3.18 11.53
N SER A 230 6.46 -2.16 12.27
CA SER A 230 5.70 -0.95 12.63
C SER A 230 5.42 0.00 11.46
N GLY A 231 6.02 -0.27 10.28
CA GLY A 231 5.80 0.48 9.06
C GLY A 231 6.39 1.90 9.05
N ALA A 232 5.96 2.71 8.09
CA ALA A 232 6.36 4.11 7.92
C ALA A 232 5.08 4.97 7.76
N ASN A 233 4.50 5.39 8.87
CA ASN A 233 3.22 6.09 8.93
C ASN A 233 3.29 7.50 9.53
N VAL A 234 4.48 8.02 9.84
CA VAL A 234 4.67 9.39 10.33
C VAL A 234 4.74 10.33 9.12
N PRO A 235 3.72 11.20 8.91
CA PRO A 235 3.66 12.04 7.74
C PRO A 235 4.79 13.08 7.71
N LYS A 236 5.18 13.49 6.50
CA LYS A 236 6.09 14.60 6.27
C LYS A 236 5.31 15.86 5.89
N PHE A 237 5.80 16.99 6.35
CA PHE A 237 5.40 18.34 5.93
C PHE A 237 6.60 19.02 5.26
N MET A 238 6.36 20.11 4.56
CA MET A 238 7.41 20.82 3.81
C MET A 238 8.24 21.75 4.71
N GLY A 239 7.68 22.18 5.84
CA GLY A 239 8.29 23.18 6.74
C GLY A 239 8.13 24.60 6.23
N ILE A 240 7.08 24.89 5.48
CA ILE A 240 6.78 26.23 4.96
C ILE A 240 5.86 27.02 5.90
N PRO A 241 5.87 28.36 5.83
CA PRO A 241 4.99 29.20 6.64
C PRO A 241 3.51 28.82 6.45
N GLY A 242 2.74 28.85 7.54
CA GLY A 242 1.29 28.63 7.51
C GLY A 242 0.82 27.18 7.60
N GLU A 243 1.71 26.19 7.69
CA GLU A 243 1.33 24.76 7.82
C GLU A 243 0.56 24.42 9.10
N ASP A 244 0.51 25.33 10.07
CA ASP A 244 -0.31 25.23 11.28
C ASP A 244 -1.76 25.68 11.07
N GLY A 245 -2.15 26.07 9.86
CA GLY A 245 -3.47 26.59 9.50
C GLY A 245 -4.59 25.57 9.64
N LEU A 246 -5.78 26.05 10.07
CA LEU A 246 -6.99 25.24 10.12
C LEU A 246 -7.48 24.89 8.72
N GLY A 247 -7.24 23.66 8.28
CA GLY A 247 -7.47 23.17 6.92
C GLY A 247 -6.23 22.53 6.32
N VAL A 248 -5.09 22.57 7.02
CA VAL A 248 -3.90 21.79 6.66
C VAL A 248 -3.94 20.44 7.36
N MET A 249 -3.73 19.36 6.61
CA MET A 249 -3.65 18.00 7.17
C MET A 249 -2.73 17.10 6.33
N SER A 250 -2.37 15.96 6.85
CA SER A 250 -1.73 14.90 6.07
C SER A 250 -2.76 14.00 5.37
N ALA A 251 -2.36 13.38 4.26
CA ALA A 251 -3.18 12.35 3.62
C ALA A 251 -3.48 11.18 4.57
N ASN A 252 -2.50 10.80 5.43
CA ASN A 252 -2.71 9.76 6.43
C ASN A 252 -3.86 10.12 7.39
N GLU A 253 -3.94 11.38 7.84
CA GLU A 253 -5.03 11.83 8.71
C GLU A 253 -6.38 11.74 8.02
N LEU A 254 -6.51 12.21 6.78
CA LEU A 254 -7.73 12.10 6.01
C LEU A 254 -8.16 10.64 5.85
N LEU A 255 -7.23 9.79 5.38
CA LEU A 255 -7.52 8.39 5.07
C LEU A 255 -7.87 7.59 6.34
N ILE A 256 -7.19 7.83 7.46
CA ILE A 256 -7.54 7.22 8.75
C ILE A 256 -8.97 7.62 9.16
N ARG A 257 -9.32 8.88 9.06
CA ARG A 257 -10.67 9.34 9.40
C ARG A 257 -11.75 8.71 8.53
N VAL A 258 -11.48 8.56 7.25
CA VAL A 258 -12.43 8.02 6.27
C VAL A 258 -12.53 6.50 6.37
N ASN A 259 -11.40 5.79 6.33
CA ASN A 259 -11.38 4.32 6.21
C ASN A 259 -11.45 3.61 7.57
N LEU A 260 -10.65 4.04 8.57
CA LEU A 260 -10.55 3.37 9.87
C LEU A 260 -11.59 3.85 10.87
N MET A 261 -11.98 5.13 10.78
CA MET A 261 -12.94 5.76 11.67
C MET A 261 -14.32 5.96 11.00
N ASP A 262 -14.58 5.22 9.93
CA ASP A 262 -15.85 5.13 9.22
C ASP A 262 -16.42 6.49 8.74
N GLY A 263 -15.55 7.49 8.50
CA GLY A 263 -15.96 8.83 8.09
C GLY A 263 -16.72 8.90 6.76
N MET A 264 -16.71 7.82 5.97
CA MET A 264 -17.48 7.69 4.73
C MET A 264 -18.94 7.30 4.93
N LEU A 265 -19.32 6.86 6.14
CA LEU A 265 -20.68 6.42 6.41
C LEU A 265 -21.57 7.60 6.83
N ASP A 266 -22.81 7.64 6.35
CA ASP A 266 -23.76 8.73 6.63
C ASP A 266 -24.06 8.93 8.12
N ASN A 267 -23.98 7.87 8.93
CA ASN A 267 -24.21 7.89 10.36
C ASN A 267 -22.91 7.96 11.18
N SER A 268 -21.78 8.23 10.55
CA SER A 268 -20.49 8.34 11.22
C SER A 268 -20.47 9.51 12.21
N ARG A 269 -19.79 9.27 13.35
CA ARG A 269 -19.49 10.33 14.34
C ARG A 269 -18.16 11.04 14.05
N THR A 270 -17.41 10.55 13.06
CA THR A 270 -16.11 11.13 12.65
C THR A 270 -16.35 12.35 11.77
N PRO A 271 -15.96 13.55 12.20
CA PRO A 271 -16.18 14.74 11.40
C PRO A 271 -15.26 14.77 10.19
N ILE A 272 -15.83 14.80 9.00
CA ILE A 272 -15.14 15.12 7.76
C ILE A 272 -15.58 16.52 7.34
N LYS A 273 -14.65 17.48 7.40
CA LYS A 273 -14.88 18.81 6.85
C LYS A 273 -14.71 18.73 5.33
N VAL A 274 -15.78 18.96 4.59
CA VAL A 274 -15.73 19.01 3.12
C VAL A 274 -15.33 20.42 2.69
N PRO A 275 -14.16 20.58 2.02
CA PRO A 275 -13.76 21.87 1.48
C PRO A 275 -14.53 22.17 0.19
N LYS A 276 -14.54 23.45 -0.23
CA LYS A 276 -14.93 23.81 -1.58
C LYS A 276 -13.83 23.42 -2.57
N ILE A 277 -12.60 23.83 -2.26
CA ILE A 277 -11.42 23.55 -3.07
C ILE A 277 -10.33 22.96 -2.19
N ALA A 278 -9.86 21.75 -2.53
CA ALA A 278 -8.76 21.06 -1.88
C ALA A 278 -7.55 20.93 -2.79
N TYR A 279 -6.37 21.18 -2.26
CA TYR A 279 -5.12 20.88 -2.92
C TYR A 279 -4.42 19.68 -2.23
N VAL A 280 -4.10 18.64 -3.00
CA VAL A 280 -3.32 17.50 -2.55
C VAL A 280 -1.88 17.66 -3.06
N ILE A 281 -0.93 17.77 -2.15
CA ILE A 281 0.48 17.99 -2.49
C ILE A 281 1.22 16.66 -2.56
N GLY A 282 1.57 16.22 -3.77
CA GLY A 282 2.28 14.96 -4.02
C GLY A 282 1.85 14.29 -5.32
N GLY A 283 2.58 13.25 -5.76
CA GLY A 283 2.30 12.55 -7.03
C GLY A 283 2.35 11.02 -6.90
N GLY A 284 2.36 10.47 -5.68
CA GLY A 284 2.33 9.02 -5.44
C GLY A 284 0.91 8.49 -5.23
N ASN A 285 0.78 7.16 -5.09
CA ASN A 285 -0.53 6.51 -4.90
C ASN A 285 -1.32 7.09 -3.73
N VAL A 286 -0.66 7.45 -2.62
CA VAL A 286 -1.32 8.09 -1.46
C VAL A 286 -1.92 9.45 -1.83
N ALA A 287 -1.31 10.19 -2.76
CA ALA A 287 -1.88 11.45 -3.25
C ALA A 287 -3.13 11.19 -4.08
N MET A 288 -3.10 10.18 -4.96
CA MET A 288 -4.28 9.76 -5.73
C MET A 288 -5.41 9.30 -4.81
N ASP A 289 -5.09 8.49 -3.81
CA ASP A 289 -6.04 7.99 -2.82
C ASP A 289 -6.71 9.13 -2.04
N ALA A 290 -5.93 10.09 -1.54
CA ALA A 290 -6.44 11.24 -0.81
C ALA A 290 -7.29 12.16 -1.71
N ALA A 291 -6.84 12.41 -2.93
CA ALA A 291 -7.55 13.26 -3.89
C ALA A 291 -8.90 12.65 -4.30
N ARG A 292 -8.91 11.38 -4.66
CA ARG A 292 -10.12 10.63 -5.02
C ARG A 292 -11.08 10.48 -3.84
N THR A 293 -10.53 10.36 -2.62
CA THR A 293 -11.35 10.30 -1.38
C THR A 293 -12.07 11.62 -1.15
N ILE A 294 -11.36 12.76 -1.15
CA ILE A 294 -12.01 14.06 -0.87
C ILE A 294 -12.92 14.50 -2.01
N ARG A 295 -12.64 14.05 -3.27
CA ARG A 295 -13.53 14.25 -4.41
C ARG A 295 -14.89 13.61 -4.20
N ARG A 296 -14.95 12.41 -3.60
CA ARG A 296 -16.20 11.69 -3.28
C ARG A 296 -17.07 12.40 -2.27
N PHE A 297 -16.50 13.27 -1.47
CA PHE A 297 -17.25 14.17 -0.58
C PHE A 297 -17.78 15.43 -1.29
N GLY A 298 -17.48 15.62 -2.60
CA GLY A 298 -18.00 16.72 -3.41
C GLY A 298 -17.09 17.92 -3.55
N ALA A 299 -15.85 17.86 -3.10
CA ALA A 299 -14.87 18.93 -3.28
C ALA A 299 -14.41 19.07 -4.74
N GLU A 300 -14.07 20.29 -5.15
CA GLU A 300 -13.16 20.53 -6.28
C GLU A 300 -11.74 20.18 -5.81
N VAL A 301 -11.02 19.34 -6.57
CA VAL A 301 -9.75 18.80 -6.11
C VAL A 301 -8.65 19.03 -7.15
N HIS A 302 -7.52 19.54 -6.67
CA HIS A 302 -6.29 19.71 -7.42
C HIS A 302 -5.18 18.82 -6.81
N VAL A 303 -4.42 18.15 -7.67
CA VAL A 303 -3.18 17.46 -7.31
C VAL A 303 -2.01 18.31 -7.77
N MET A 304 -1.26 18.85 -6.82
CA MET A 304 -0.09 19.68 -7.11
C MET A 304 1.18 18.84 -7.04
N TYR A 305 1.91 18.78 -8.17
CA TYR A 305 3.12 17.98 -8.27
C TYR A 305 4.29 18.76 -8.88
N ARG A 306 5.44 18.70 -8.20
CA ARG A 306 6.63 19.49 -8.55
C ARG A 306 7.35 19.06 -9.83
N ARG A 307 6.97 17.93 -10.47
CA ARG A 307 7.51 17.45 -11.74
C ARG A 307 6.41 17.30 -12.78
N SER A 308 6.75 16.74 -13.94
CA SER A 308 5.80 16.51 -15.03
C SER A 308 4.93 15.26 -14.82
N HIS A 309 3.92 15.12 -15.66
CA HIS A 309 3.07 13.93 -15.74
C HIS A 309 3.89 12.64 -15.87
N ASP A 310 4.87 12.60 -16.78
CA ASP A 310 5.64 11.38 -17.07
C ASP A 310 6.56 10.92 -15.91
N GLU A 311 6.74 11.79 -14.90
CA GLU A 311 7.53 11.51 -13.71
C GLU A 311 6.66 11.24 -12.48
N LEU A 312 5.34 11.09 -12.64
CA LEU A 312 4.46 10.71 -11.54
C LEU A 312 4.85 9.32 -10.99
N PRO A 313 5.09 9.16 -9.70
CA PRO A 313 5.26 7.84 -9.09
C PRO A 313 4.02 6.96 -9.24
N ALA A 314 2.83 7.55 -9.31
CA ALA A 314 1.55 6.87 -9.53
C ALA A 314 1.15 6.79 -11.02
N LEU A 315 2.13 6.95 -11.95
CA LEU A 315 1.87 6.87 -13.38
C LEU A 315 1.27 5.51 -13.75
N GLY A 316 0.19 5.52 -14.52
CA GLY A 316 -0.50 4.33 -14.98
C GLY A 316 -1.99 4.34 -14.63
N LYS A 317 -2.48 3.25 -14.03
CA LYS A 317 -3.89 3.09 -13.69
C LYS A 317 -4.38 4.18 -12.73
N GLU A 318 -3.66 4.40 -11.63
CA GLU A 318 -4.10 5.29 -10.55
C GLU A 318 -4.22 6.75 -10.99
N SER A 319 -3.24 7.26 -11.76
CA SER A 319 -3.31 8.63 -12.28
C SER A 319 -4.44 8.79 -13.29
N ARG A 320 -4.63 7.82 -14.20
CA ARG A 320 -5.70 7.84 -15.20
C ARG A 320 -7.08 7.86 -14.54
N GLU A 321 -7.35 6.98 -13.57
CA GLU A 321 -8.62 6.98 -12.85
C GLU A 321 -8.86 8.27 -12.06
N THR A 322 -7.79 8.91 -11.57
CA THR A 322 -7.85 10.21 -10.89
C THR A 322 -8.29 11.30 -11.85
N GLU A 323 -7.73 11.33 -13.07
CA GLU A 323 -8.11 12.27 -14.13
C GLU A 323 -9.55 12.05 -14.61
N GLU A 324 -9.96 10.79 -14.80
CA GLU A 324 -11.33 10.42 -15.18
C GLU A 324 -12.39 10.91 -14.16
N GLU A 325 -12.03 10.99 -12.89
CA GLU A 325 -12.89 11.50 -11.80
C GLU A 325 -12.94 13.05 -11.75
N GLY A 326 -12.36 13.74 -12.74
CA GLY A 326 -12.39 15.18 -12.87
C GLY A 326 -11.47 15.93 -11.91
N ILE A 327 -10.44 15.26 -11.39
CA ILE A 327 -9.40 15.89 -10.55
C ILE A 327 -8.37 16.56 -11.45
N ILE A 328 -8.02 17.80 -11.12
CA ILE A 328 -7.13 18.65 -11.91
C ILE A 328 -5.69 18.44 -11.45
N PHE A 329 -4.75 18.33 -12.40
CA PHE A 329 -3.33 18.21 -12.08
C PHE A 329 -2.58 19.51 -12.38
N ASP A 330 -1.95 20.05 -11.35
CA ASP A 330 -1.06 21.21 -11.42
C ASP A 330 0.40 20.73 -11.39
N TYR A 331 0.97 20.50 -12.57
CA TYR A 331 2.34 20.03 -12.72
C TYR A 331 3.38 21.15 -12.62
N LEU A 332 4.63 20.78 -12.34
CA LEU A 332 5.78 21.67 -12.27
C LEU A 332 5.55 22.84 -11.30
N THR A 333 4.86 22.59 -10.21
CA THR A 333 4.53 23.64 -9.24
C THR A 333 4.56 23.09 -7.81
N THR A 334 4.82 23.98 -6.84
CA THR A 334 4.83 23.61 -5.42
C THR A 334 4.45 24.83 -4.58
N PRO A 335 3.78 24.63 -3.42
CA PRO A 335 3.54 25.71 -2.48
C PRO A 335 4.83 26.11 -1.76
N ILE A 336 4.96 27.40 -1.44
CA ILE A 336 6.03 27.98 -0.64
C ILE A 336 5.50 28.64 0.64
N GLU A 337 4.19 28.90 0.71
CA GLU A 337 3.51 29.45 1.87
C GLU A 337 2.03 29.10 1.84
N ILE A 338 1.46 28.77 2.99
CA ILE A 338 0.02 28.61 3.19
C ILE A 338 -0.56 29.92 3.72
N LEU A 339 -1.53 30.48 3.01
CA LEU A 339 -2.18 31.72 3.38
C LEU A 339 -3.36 31.43 4.33
N LYS A 340 -3.38 32.15 5.44
CA LYS A 340 -4.41 32.01 6.49
C LYS A 340 -5.17 33.32 6.67
N ASP A 341 -6.44 33.23 6.97
CA ASP A 341 -7.24 34.32 7.50
C ASP A 341 -6.74 34.67 8.91
N GLU A 342 -6.37 35.91 9.14
CA GLU A 342 -5.75 36.34 10.41
C GLU A 342 -6.68 36.20 11.63
N ALA A 343 -7.99 36.37 11.43
CA ALA A 343 -8.96 36.34 12.52
C ALA A 343 -9.34 34.92 12.92
N THR A 344 -9.40 33.97 11.95
CA THR A 344 -9.91 32.62 12.17
C THR A 344 -8.84 31.54 12.13
N GLY A 345 -7.64 31.83 11.60
CA GLY A 345 -6.58 30.88 11.35
C GLY A 345 -6.89 29.86 10.23
N LYS A 346 -7.99 30.03 9.49
CA LYS A 346 -8.39 29.12 8.42
C LYS A 346 -7.55 29.35 7.17
N VAL A 347 -7.25 28.25 6.46
CA VAL A 347 -6.64 28.31 5.14
C VAL A 347 -7.58 29.04 4.16
N ILE A 348 -7.01 29.98 3.40
CA ILE A 348 -7.71 30.72 2.34
C ILE A 348 -7.01 30.61 1.00
N GLY A 349 -5.82 30.03 0.93
CA GLY A 349 -5.06 29.84 -0.29
C GLY A 349 -3.61 29.44 -0.04
N MET A 350 -2.82 29.42 -1.10
CA MET A 350 -1.38 29.14 -1.06
C MET A 350 -0.64 30.07 -2.03
N LYS A 351 0.57 30.48 -1.65
CA LYS A 351 1.55 31.07 -2.54
C LYS A 351 2.40 29.94 -3.12
N CYS A 352 2.52 29.88 -4.43
CA CYS A 352 3.17 28.81 -5.17
C CYS A 352 4.25 29.36 -6.10
N VAL A 353 5.20 28.48 -6.49
CA VAL A 353 6.22 28.75 -7.51
C VAL A 353 6.20 27.69 -8.58
N LYS A 354 6.66 28.04 -9.79
CA LYS A 354 6.79 27.13 -10.93
C LYS A 354 8.22 26.60 -11.07
N TYR A 355 8.33 25.40 -11.62
CA TYR A 355 9.60 24.73 -11.90
C TYR A 355 9.74 24.44 -13.40
N GLN A 356 10.96 24.32 -13.85
CA GLN A 356 11.34 23.70 -15.12
C GLN A 356 12.14 22.42 -14.88
N LEU A 357 11.97 21.46 -15.79
CA LEU A 357 12.76 20.23 -15.76
C LEU A 357 14.13 20.49 -16.37
N GLY A 358 15.15 19.97 -15.74
CA GLY A 358 16.52 19.88 -16.23
C GLY A 358 16.87 18.45 -16.69
N GLU A 359 18.15 18.15 -16.72
CA GLU A 359 18.65 16.83 -17.10
C GLU A 359 18.30 15.77 -16.03
N LYS A 360 18.21 14.51 -16.48
CA LYS A 360 17.99 13.38 -15.57
C LYS A 360 19.23 13.11 -14.75
N GLY A 361 19.05 13.02 -13.43
CA GLY A 361 20.07 12.63 -12.48
C GLY A 361 20.38 11.13 -12.51
N GLU A 362 21.29 10.68 -11.66
CA GLU A 362 21.68 9.26 -11.52
C GLU A 362 20.50 8.37 -11.08
N ASP A 363 19.50 8.93 -10.38
CA ASP A 363 18.27 8.26 -9.97
C ASP A 363 17.24 8.12 -11.11
N GLY A 364 17.60 8.57 -12.33
CA GLY A 364 16.76 8.53 -13.52
C GLY A 364 15.63 9.59 -13.56
N ARG A 365 15.56 10.49 -12.55
CA ARG A 365 14.58 11.57 -12.47
C ARG A 365 15.19 12.88 -12.96
N ALA A 366 14.40 13.70 -13.65
CA ALA A 366 14.84 15.02 -14.05
C ALA A 366 15.09 15.91 -12.81
N THR A 367 16.16 16.67 -12.85
CA THR A 367 16.37 17.76 -11.89
C THR A 367 15.28 18.80 -12.06
N ILE A 368 14.93 19.52 -10.99
CA ILE A 368 13.96 20.62 -11.06
C ILE A 368 14.66 21.91 -10.65
N THR A 369 14.41 22.97 -11.41
CA THR A 369 14.91 24.31 -11.11
C THR A 369 13.73 25.26 -11.01
N GLU A 370 13.69 26.06 -9.94
CA GLU A 370 12.68 27.08 -9.76
C GLU A 370 12.81 28.16 -10.84
N ILE A 371 11.68 28.59 -11.40
CA ILE A 371 11.63 29.67 -12.36
C ILE A 371 11.59 30.99 -11.57
N PRO A 372 12.59 31.85 -11.71
CA PRO A 372 12.62 33.14 -10.99
C PRO A 372 11.38 33.99 -11.29
N ASN A 373 10.85 34.65 -10.26
CA ASN A 373 9.66 35.52 -10.36
C ASN A 373 8.41 34.81 -10.88
N SER A 374 8.29 33.51 -10.67
CA SER A 374 7.12 32.70 -11.05
C SER A 374 6.07 32.56 -9.96
N GLU A 375 6.20 33.32 -8.89
CA GLU A 375 5.29 33.29 -7.76
C GLU A 375 3.86 33.66 -8.17
N TYR A 376 2.90 32.89 -7.70
CA TYR A 376 1.47 33.15 -7.90
C TYR A 376 0.67 32.60 -6.72
N THR A 377 -0.57 33.05 -6.60
CA THR A 377 -1.46 32.63 -5.52
C THR A 377 -2.62 31.82 -6.09
N VAL A 378 -2.97 30.72 -5.38
CA VAL A 378 -4.19 29.94 -5.61
C VAL A 378 -5.10 30.04 -4.39
N THR A 379 -6.40 30.06 -4.62
CA THR A 379 -7.40 30.03 -3.56
C THR A 379 -7.73 28.59 -3.23
N CYS A 380 -7.75 28.23 -1.95
CA CYS A 380 -8.24 26.94 -1.46
C CYS A 380 -8.62 27.08 0.02
N ASP A 381 -9.39 26.14 0.53
CA ASP A 381 -9.76 26.07 1.95
C ASP A 381 -9.27 24.78 2.64
N GLN A 382 -8.55 23.91 1.87
CA GLN A 382 -7.88 22.73 2.42
C GLN A 382 -6.61 22.39 1.65
N VAL A 383 -5.56 22.01 2.41
CA VAL A 383 -4.27 21.51 1.88
C VAL A 383 -3.97 20.17 2.52
N ILE A 384 -3.74 19.15 1.67
CA ILE A 384 -3.51 17.76 2.10
C ILE A 384 -2.12 17.34 1.65
N TYR A 385 -1.21 17.09 2.60
CA TYR A 385 0.14 16.66 2.29
C TYR A 385 0.23 15.15 2.07
N ALA A 386 0.72 14.75 0.89
CA ALA A 386 0.97 13.37 0.47
C ALA A 386 2.41 13.19 -0.05
N ILE A 387 3.39 13.81 0.61
CA ILE A 387 4.80 13.90 0.19
C ILE A 387 5.69 12.82 0.82
N SER A 388 5.15 11.64 1.11
CA SER A 388 5.83 10.54 1.76
C SER A 388 5.71 10.54 3.29
N SER A 389 6.17 9.47 3.92
CA SER A 389 6.16 9.27 5.38
C SER A 389 7.54 8.86 5.88
N LYS A 390 7.75 8.95 7.21
CA LYS A 390 8.94 8.46 7.92
C LYS A 390 8.59 7.18 8.68
N ALA A 391 9.61 6.38 8.98
CA ALA A 391 9.46 5.24 9.88
C ALA A 391 8.93 5.66 11.25
N ASN A 392 8.13 4.80 11.86
CA ASN A 392 7.65 4.98 13.22
C ASN A 392 8.57 4.24 14.20
N ASN A 393 9.37 4.99 14.94
CA ASN A 393 10.40 4.44 15.85
C ASN A 393 9.93 4.35 17.31
N ILE A 394 8.63 4.45 17.59
CA ILE A 394 8.12 4.42 18.97
C ILE A 394 8.59 3.16 19.71
N ALA A 395 8.59 2.01 19.04
CA ALA A 395 9.00 0.73 19.62
C ALA A 395 10.52 0.63 19.89
N THR A 396 11.35 1.46 19.24
CA THR A 396 12.81 1.23 19.18
C THR A 396 13.65 2.43 19.59
N LYS A 397 13.05 3.63 19.75
CA LYS A 397 13.81 4.88 19.98
C LYS A 397 14.60 4.94 21.29
N ASP A 398 14.14 4.20 22.30
CA ASP A 398 14.72 4.20 23.64
C ASP A 398 15.43 2.84 23.93
N THR A 399 15.94 2.16 22.88
CA THR A 399 16.59 0.86 22.94
C THR A 399 17.97 0.89 22.25
N ASP A 400 18.75 -0.19 22.37
CA ASP A 400 20.06 -0.35 21.73
C ASP A 400 20.00 -0.69 20.22
N ILE A 401 18.80 -0.65 19.63
CA ILE A 401 18.60 -0.88 18.19
C ILE A 401 19.10 0.34 17.42
N LEU A 402 20.08 0.13 16.54
CA LEU A 402 20.63 1.20 15.71
C LEU A 402 19.66 1.65 14.62
N HIS A 403 19.66 2.94 14.38
CA HIS A 403 18.91 3.59 13.31
C HIS A 403 19.84 4.28 12.32
N MET A 404 19.43 4.28 11.06
CA MET A 404 20.07 5.06 10.02
C MET A 404 19.76 6.57 10.21
N LYS A 405 20.55 7.46 9.57
CA LYS A 405 20.35 8.92 9.65
C LYS A 405 18.94 9.40 9.26
N ASN A 406 18.26 8.64 8.40
CA ASN A 406 16.88 8.93 7.98
C ASN A 406 15.79 8.35 8.92
N GLY A 407 16.19 7.73 10.04
CA GLY A 407 15.31 7.15 11.05
C GLY A 407 14.84 5.72 10.75
N LEU A 408 15.29 5.10 9.65
CA LEU A 408 14.99 3.69 9.38
C LEU A 408 15.79 2.80 10.34
N ILE A 409 15.24 1.65 10.74
CA ILE A 409 15.94 0.64 11.53
C ILE A 409 17.08 0.07 10.70
N PHE A 410 18.29 0.06 11.26
CA PHE A 410 19.43 -0.61 10.63
C PHE A 410 19.28 -2.13 10.82
N THR A 411 19.44 -2.88 9.74
CA THR A 411 19.43 -4.35 9.76
C THR A 411 20.54 -4.91 8.89
N ASN A 412 21.07 -6.05 9.31
CA ASN A 412 21.88 -6.92 8.48
C ASN A 412 21.01 -8.13 8.12
N ASP A 413 20.58 -8.22 6.87
CA ASP A 413 19.67 -9.26 6.37
C ASP A 413 18.45 -9.48 7.31
N TYR A 414 17.72 -8.39 7.62
CA TYR A 414 16.55 -8.32 8.50
C TYR A 414 16.82 -8.49 10.01
N GLN A 415 18.01 -8.89 10.45
CA GLN A 415 18.37 -8.89 11.85
C GLN A 415 18.82 -7.51 12.29
N THR A 416 18.34 -7.02 13.44
CA THR A 416 18.78 -5.76 14.03
C THR A 416 20.12 -5.92 14.72
N THR A 417 20.62 -4.85 15.36
CA THR A 417 21.85 -4.89 16.17
C THR A 417 21.65 -5.58 17.53
N VAL A 418 20.44 -5.96 17.87
CA VAL A 418 20.09 -6.66 19.11
C VAL A 418 19.68 -8.09 18.78
N ASP A 419 20.24 -9.06 19.52
CA ASP A 419 19.97 -10.47 19.31
C ASP A 419 18.49 -10.81 19.45
N ASN A 420 18.02 -11.75 18.62
CA ASN A 420 16.64 -12.21 18.56
C ASN A 420 15.60 -11.11 18.24
N ILE A 421 16.04 -9.94 17.79
CA ILE A 421 15.15 -8.88 17.27
C ILE A 421 15.42 -8.67 15.79
N TYR A 422 14.36 -8.78 15.02
CA TYR A 422 14.34 -8.66 13.56
C TYR A 422 13.43 -7.50 13.17
N ALA A 423 13.66 -6.91 12.00
CA ALA A 423 12.80 -5.87 11.46
C ALA A 423 12.61 -6.05 9.95
N GLY A 424 11.46 -5.62 9.43
CA GLY A 424 11.16 -5.73 8.01
C GLY A 424 9.96 -4.89 7.58
N GLY A 425 9.83 -4.66 6.26
CA GLY A 425 8.85 -3.77 5.68
C GLY A 425 9.29 -2.30 5.72
N ASP A 426 8.35 -1.39 5.70
CA ASP A 426 8.62 0.05 5.51
C ASP A 426 9.44 0.69 6.62
N ASN A 427 9.56 0.08 7.79
CA ASN A 427 10.41 0.58 8.86
C ASN A 427 11.92 0.39 8.61
N ILE A 428 12.30 -0.45 7.63
CA ILE A 428 13.71 -0.61 7.19
C ILE A 428 13.98 -0.03 5.80
N THR A 429 12.96 0.10 4.95
CA THR A 429 13.12 0.56 3.55
C THR A 429 12.57 1.96 3.30
N GLY A 430 11.71 2.48 4.17
CA GLY A 430 10.76 3.54 3.85
C GLY A 430 9.52 2.99 3.12
N PRO A 431 8.53 3.85 2.82
CA PRO A 431 7.27 3.41 2.20
C PRO A 431 7.50 2.71 0.86
N MET A 432 7.01 1.46 0.76
CA MET A 432 7.08 0.62 -0.43
C MET A 432 5.70 0.02 -0.75
N THR A 433 5.67 -1.02 -1.58
CA THR A 433 4.43 -1.71 -1.95
C THR A 433 4.07 -2.83 -0.97
N VAL A 434 2.78 -3.21 -0.93
CA VAL A 434 2.27 -4.32 -0.11
C VAL A 434 3.10 -5.60 -0.33
N ILE A 435 3.33 -5.98 -1.58
CA ILE A 435 4.08 -7.20 -1.92
C ILE A 435 5.56 -7.13 -1.51
N LYS A 436 6.18 -5.95 -1.47
CA LYS A 436 7.54 -5.77 -0.96
C LYS A 436 7.61 -5.92 0.57
N ALA A 437 6.59 -5.43 1.26
CA ALA A 437 6.47 -5.65 2.70
C ALA A 437 6.26 -7.14 3.02
N MET A 438 5.44 -7.85 2.22
CA MET A 438 5.26 -9.30 2.34
C MET A 438 6.57 -10.07 2.08
N GLU A 439 7.35 -9.68 1.06
CA GLU A 439 8.69 -10.25 0.81
C GLU A 439 9.59 -10.15 2.05
N ALA A 440 9.63 -8.96 2.67
CA ALA A 440 10.42 -8.73 3.88
C ALA A 440 9.94 -9.62 5.05
N GLY A 441 8.63 -9.71 5.28
CA GLY A 441 8.06 -10.58 6.31
C GLY A 441 8.43 -12.05 6.11
N ARG A 442 8.33 -12.55 4.88
CA ARG A 442 8.69 -13.93 4.50
C ARG A 442 10.18 -14.23 4.70
N LYS A 443 11.06 -13.33 4.28
CA LYS A 443 12.51 -13.48 4.46
C LYS A 443 12.89 -13.46 5.93
N SER A 444 12.28 -12.57 6.72
CA SER A 444 12.46 -12.52 8.17
C SER A 444 11.99 -13.79 8.85
N ALA A 445 10.84 -14.37 8.47
CA ALA A 445 10.35 -15.62 9.02
C ALA A 445 11.32 -16.78 8.77
N LYS A 446 11.88 -16.87 7.55
CA LYS A 446 12.90 -17.88 7.21
C LYS A 446 14.17 -17.73 8.04
N LEU A 447 14.62 -16.49 8.24
CA LEU A 447 15.81 -16.20 9.06
C LEU A 447 15.56 -16.57 10.53
N ILE A 448 14.43 -16.15 11.11
CA ILE A 448 14.02 -16.50 12.48
C ILE A 448 13.97 -18.01 12.66
N ASP A 449 13.32 -18.76 11.75
CA ASP A 449 13.25 -20.23 11.81
C ASP A 449 14.62 -20.87 11.75
N SER A 450 15.53 -20.36 10.91
CA SER A 450 16.89 -20.90 10.79
C SER A 450 17.74 -20.69 12.04
N GLN A 451 17.53 -19.62 12.77
CA GLN A 451 18.30 -19.27 13.97
C GLN A 451 17.71 -19.88 15.25
N LEU A 452 16.41 -20.19 15.24
CA LEU A 452 15.74 -20.81 16.39
C LEU A 452 15.69 -22.34 16.33
N LYS A 453 16.07 -22.99 15.23
CA LYS A 453 16.23 -24.46 15.16
C LYS A 453 17.38 -24.92 16.00
#